data_171ad47ffe5709aca5e603b800c71434
#
_entry.id   171ad47ffe5709aca5e603b800c71434
#
_cell.length_a   1.000
_cell.length_b   1.000
_cell.length_c   1.000
_cell.angle_alpha   90.00
_cell.angle_beta   90.00
_cell.angle_gamma   90.00
#
_symmetry.space_group_name_H-M   'P 1'
#
loop_
_entity.id
_entity.type
_entity.pdbx_description
1 polymer ?
#
loop_
_entity_poly.entity_id
_entity_poly.type
_entity_poly.pdbx_seq_one_letter_code
_entity_poly.pdbx_strand_id
1 'polypeptide(L)'
;MTSHQQLNDPTDTTQEVRSKVVHALSKTPFAVADLRRLSGGTANFIYHGTLKQSTGDEYRDGVVIKHGEGHVATHPSFKISTSRCVIEYESLIRLTELPPLQVQFYTISTPKTYYFNYDTNTQIQEYLPHATSLKEYVLKHLSHPTTSTHKPPCDRLGHALGAWLRMFHGWSQEPKQAALRETFVGNKDGQGLKNMINYQQLLQMVDRYPMILGNARDILQGVSDLAAEELLDETALCPIHGDFWTGNVLIPDVSVTDSVNDHIPIRIIDWELSQLGVRPLDLGQFIAELWSLTLYRNVGAAEWLVRAFASGYGLLDDSFAYRTIIHIGVHLICFARYWSSAPDPSQDEQQKTMIGIGRDIIVKAWSKDREYFREHLLGCLFSEAGRR
;
A
#
# COMPACT_ATOMS: atom_id res chain seq x y z
N MET A 1 -18.80 43.64 -6.73
CA MET A 1 -17.35 43.51 -6.52
C MET A 1 -17.08 42.02 -6.21
N THR A 2 -16.79 41.28 -7.25
CA THR A 2 -16.52 39.84 -7.19
C THR A 2 -15.02 39.66 -7.02
N SER A 3 -14.61 39.17 -5.83
CA SER A 3 -13.23 38.79 -5.55
C SER A 3 -12.90 37.50 -6.32
N HIS A 4 -12.12 37.62 -7.38
CA HIS A 4 -11.44 36.48 -8.00
C HIS A 4 -10.44 35.91 -7.00
N GLN A 5 -10.76 34.74 -6.40
CA GLN A 5 -9.73 33.88 -5.84
C GLN A 5 -8.86 33.40 -7.01
N GLN A 6 -7.62 33.88 -7.07
CA GLN A 6 -6.58 33.28 -7.92
C GLN A 6 -6.40 31.82 -7.46
N LEU A 7 -6.79 30.89 -8.31
CA LEU A 7 -6.35 29.50 -8.22
C LEU A 7 -4.84 29.52 -8.48
N ASN A 8 -4.04 29.27 -7.44
CA ASN A 8 -2.59 29.13 -7.58
C ASN A 8 -2.32 27.98 -8.57
N ASP A 9 -1.51 28.27 -9.58
CA ASP A 9 -1.05 27.29 -10.56
C ASP A 9 -0.32 26.14 -9.82
N PRO A 10 -0.60 24.84 -10.12
CA PRO A 10 0.09 23.69 -9.52
C PRO A 10 1.62 23.77 -9.64
N THR A 11 2.15 24.45 -10.64
CA THR A 11 3.59 24.69 -10.83
C THR A 11 4.17 25.63 -9.77
N ASP A 12 3.42 26.62 -9.31
CA ASP A 12 3.87 27.60 -8.30
C ASP A 12 4.00 26.95 -6.92
N THR A 13 3.01 26.18 -6.50
CA THR A 13 3.03 25.44 -5.23
C THR A 13 4.20 24.43 -5.16
N THR A 14 4.50 23.76 -6.27
CA THR A 14 5.60 22.79 -6.34
C THR A 14 6.96 23.48 -6.19
N GLN A 15 7.13 24.66 -6.78
CA GLN A 15 8.38 25.44 -6.68
C GLN A 15 8.57 26.03 -5.27
N GLU A 16 7.49 26.47 -4.64
CA GLU A 16 7.53 26.94 -3.25
C GLU A 16 7.98 25.82 -2.29
N VAL A 17 7.35 24.63 -2.38
CA VAL A 17 7.73 23.48 -1.55
C VAL A 17 9.17 23.05 -1.81
N ARG A 18 9.62 23.04 -3.08
CA ARG A 18 11.02 22.75 -3.41
C ARG A 18 11.98 23.71 -2.69
N SER A 19 11.66 25.00 -2.66
CA SER A 19 12.46 26.03 -1.98
C SER A 19 12.48 25.81 -0.47
N LYS A 20 11.34 25.49 0.14
CA LYS A 20 11.24 25.13 1.58
C LYS A 20 12.15 23.94 1.91
N VAL A 21 12.11 22.88 1.12
CA VAL A 21 12.93 21.67 1.32
C VAL A 21 14.43 22.00 1.23
N VAL A 22 14.86 22.74 0.19
CA VAL A 22 16.26 23.18 0.05
C VAL A 22 16.70 24.01 1.24
N HIS A 23 15.87 24.95 1.71
CA HIS A 23 16.16 25.78 2.87
C HIS A 23 16.27 24.94 4.15
N ALA A 24 15.32 24.02 4.39
CA ALA A 24 15.28 23.15 5.56
C ALA A 24 16.54 22.29 5.70
N LEU A 25 17.12 21.86 4.58
CA LEU A 25 18.29 20.99 4.55
C LEU A 25 19.62 21.75 4.45
N SER A 26 19.61 23.07 4.19
CA SER A 26 20.80 23.87 3.85
C SER A 26 21.91 23.85 4.91
N LYS A 27 21.57 23.68 6.19
CA LYS A 27 22.49 23.66 7.33
C LYS A 27 22.65 22.25 7.93
N THR A 28 22.24 21.22 7.22
CA THR A 28 22.35 19.82 7.64
C THR A 28 23.40 19.09 6.82
N PRO A 29 23.88 17.91 7.23
CA PRO A 29 24.72 17.05 6.40
C PRO A 29 24.06 16.65 5.07
N PHE A 30 22.74 16.79 4.96
CA PHE A 30 21.93 16.46 3.79
C PHE A 30 21.63 17.68 2.89
N ALA A 31 22.46 18.72 2.95
CA ALA A 31 22.34 19.85 2.04
C ALA A 31 22.47 19.38 0.58
N VAL A 32 21.46 19.71 -0.25
CA VAL A 32 21.36 19.20 -1.63
C VAL A 32 22.03 20.13 -2.64
N ALA A 33 22.75 19.54 -3.61
CA ALA A 33 23.25 20.23 -4.80
C ALA A 33 22.19 20.28 -5.88
N ASP A 34 21.39 19.20 -6.02
CA ASP A 34 20.24 19.13 -6.91
C ASP A 34 19.08 18.40 -6.24
N LEU A 35 17.85 18.74 -6.67
CA LEU A 35 16.62 18.20 -6.15
C LEU A 35 15.65 17.92 -7.31
N ARG A 36 15.40 16.65 -7.62
CA ARG A 36 14.53 16.20 -8.71
C ARG A 36 13.25 15.56 -8.16
N ARG A 37 12.09 16.04 -8.58
CA ARG A 37 10.80 15.42 -8.20
C ARG A 37 10.74 13.97 -8.69
N LEU A 38 10.36 13.05 -7.78
CA LEU A 38 10.04 11.66 -8.11
C LEU A 38 8.54 11.52 -8.36
N SER A 39 8.16 10.59 -9.22
CA SER A 39 6.78 10.15 -9.43
C SER A 39 6.34 9.23 -8.31
N GLY A 40 5.04 9.11 -8.08
CA GLY A 40 4.43 8.11 -7.18
C GLY A 40 4.01 8.61 -5.80
N GLY A 41 4.42 9.80 -5.35
CA GLY A 41 3.94 10.36 -4.08
C GLY A 41 2.53 10.97 -4.22
N THR A 42 1.53 10.39 -3.54
CA THR A 42 0.18 10.95 -3.50
C THR A 42 0.03 12.00 -2.40
N ALA A 43 0.34 11.64 -1.16
CA ALA A 43 0.16 12.48 0.01
C ALA A 43 1.33 13.42 0.26
N ASN A 44 2.56 13.01 -0.05
CA ASN A 44 3.79 13.76 0.21
C ASN A 44 4.46 14.23 -1.08
N PHE A 45 5.29 15.28 -0.94
CA PHE A 45 6.22 15.71 -1.97
C PHE A 45 7.50 14.89 -1.88
N ILE A 46 7.77 14.06 -2.90
CA ILE A 46 8.92 13.14 -2.90
C ILE A 46 9.94 13.58 -3.92
N TYR A 47 11.21 13.64 -3.50
CA TYR A 47 12.33 14.06 -4.35
C TYR A 47 13.49 13.08 -4.25
N HIS A 48 14.25 12.98 -5.31
CA HIS A 48 15.63 12.51 -5.30
C HIS A 48 16.53 13.71 -5.06
N GLY A 49 17.38 13.63 -4.03
CA GLY A 49 18.35 14.66 -3.69
C GLY A 49 19.78 14.20 -3.95
N THR A 50 20.53 14.94 -4.79
CA THR A 50 21.99 14.79 -4.89
C THR A 50 22.63 15.67 -3.82
N LEU A 51 23.42 15.10 -2.92
CA LEU A 51 24.02 15.83 -1.81
C LEU A 51 25.18 16.70 -2.26
N LYS A 52 25.39 17.86 -1.62
CA LYS A 52 26.56 18.75 -1.85
C LYS A 52 27.87 18.10 -1.42
N GLN A 53 27.83 17.32 -0.35
CA GLN A 53 28.97 16.57 0.17
C GLN A 53 28.52 15.12 0.36
N SER A 54 29.00 14.21 -0.44
CA SER A 54 28.77 12.78 -0.28
C SER A 54 29.91 12.24 0.60
N THR A 55 29.64 12.08 1.89
CA THR A 55 30.61 11.51 2.84
C THR A 55 30.31 10.02 3.02
N GLY A 56 30.75 9.19 2.07
CA GLY A 56 30.64 7.74 2.16
C GLY A 56 29.85 7.09 1.01
N ASP A 57 30.08 5.80 0.81
CA ASP A 57 29.42 5.02 -0.27
C ASP A 57 27.90 4.92 -0.10
N GLU A 58 27.39 5.09 1.12
CA GLU A 58 25.96 4.97 1.45
C GLU A 58 25.08 6.01 0.74
N TYR A 59 25.62 7.21 0.41
CA TYR A 59 24.87 8.29 -0.23
C TYR A 59 25.34 8.57 -1.65
N ARG A 60 26.10 7.63 -2.24
CA ARG A 60 26.71 7.79 -3.58
C ARG A 60 25.68 8.12 -4.65
N ASP A 61 24.54 7.42 -4.60
CA ASP A 61 23.46 7.56 -5.57
C ASP A 61 22.42 8.61 -5.15
N GLY A 62 22.69 9.37 -4.07
CA GLY A 62 21.76 10.34 -3.51
C GLY A 62 20.86 9.78 -2.42
N VAL A 63 19.82 10.55 -2.09
CA VAL A 63 18.84 10.22 -1.05
C VAL A 63 17.42 10.48 -1.53
N VAL A 64 16.44 9.79 -0.93
CA VAL A 64 15.02 10.16 -1.04
C VAL A 64 14.71 11.21 0.02
N ILE A 65 14.04 12.26 -0.39
CA ILE A 65 13.54 13.33 0.47
C ILE A 65 12.03 13.33 0.40
N LYS A 66 11.35 13.05 1.52
CA LYS A 66 9.89 13.16 1.67
C LYS A 66 9.57 14.40 2.46
N HIS A 67 8.67 15.22 1.94
CA HIS A 67 8.21 16.44 2.62
C HIS A 67 6.70 16.44 2.69
N GLY A 68 6.16 16.57 3.89
CA GLY A 68 4.74 16.57 4.17
C GLY A 68 4.18 17.96 4.45
N GLU A 69 3.09 18.32 3.78
CA GLU A 69 2.29 19.50 4.06
C GLU A 69 0.97 19.08 4.73
N GLY A 70 0.22 20.04 5.28
CA GLY A 70 -1.11 19.82 5.88
C GLY A 70 -2.21 19.48 4.85
N HIS A 71 -1.82 18.97 3.67
CA HIS A 71 -2.72 18.58 2.59
C HIS A 71 -2.06 17.50 1.73
N VAL A 72 -2.88 16.81 0.94
CA VAL A 72 -2.42 15.83 -0.06
C VAL A 72 -1.68 16.56 -1.19
N ALA A 73 -0.46 16.15 -1.50
CA ALA A 73 0.40 16.81 -2.49
C ALA A 73 -0.23 16.86 -3.90
N THR A 74 -0.96 15.81 -4.28
CA THR A 74 -1.67 15.75 -5.58
C THR A 74 -3.05 16.38 -5.56
N HIS A 75 -3.63 16.64 -4.37
CA HIS A 75 -4.97 17.23 -4.17
C HIS A 75 -4.96 18.22 -3.01
N PRO A 76 -4.46 19.45 -3.18
CA PRO A 76 -4.26 20.40 -2.07
C PRO A 76 -5.53 20.80 -1.32
N SER A 77 -6.71 20.61 -1.90
CA SER A 77 -8.00 20.81 -1.23
C SER A 77 -8.30 19.76 -0.17
N PHE A 78 -7.69 18.56 -0.27
CA PHE A 78 -7.87 17.51 0.71
C PHE A 78 -6.87 17.68 1.85
N LYS A 79 -7.38 18.09 3.03
CA LYS A 79 -6.55 18.33 4.22
C LYS A 79 -6.28 17.02 4.94
N ILE A 80 -5.01 16.83 5.35
CA ILE A 80 -4.55 15.69 6.15
C ILE A 80 -3.58 16.18 7.22
N SER A 81 -3.54 15.46 8.35
CA SER A 81 -2.62 15.79 9.45
C SER A 81 -1.17 15.57 9.05
N THR A 82 -0.27 16.45 9.49
CA THR A 82 1.18 16.26 9.34
C THR A 82 1.77 15.28 10.35
N SER A 83 1.01 14.88 11.38
CA SER A 83 1.40 13.83 12.34
C SER A 83 1.84 12.54 11.65
N ARG A 84 1.27 12.23 10.48
CA ARG A 84 1.65 11.07 9.67
C ARG A 84 3.14 11.04 9.31
N CYS A 85 3.78 12.21 9.11
CA CYS A 85 5.20 12.28 8.77
C CYS A 85 6.08 11.86 9.97
N VAL A 86 5.68 12.27 11.18
CA VAL A 86 6.33 11.84 12.43
C VAL A 86 6.12 10.34 12.64
N ILE A 87 4.90 9.86 12.44
CA ILE A 87 4.57 8.43 12.55
C ILE A 87 5.42 7.59 11.59
N GLU A 88 5.55 8.00 10.33
CA GLU A 88 6.42 7.29 9.38
C GLU A 88 7.87 7.24 9.85
N TYR A 89 8.42 8.36 10.27
CA TYR A 89 9.79 8.43 10.77
C TYR A 89 10.01 7.54 11.99
N GLU A 90 9.17 7.67 13.02
CA GLU A 90 9.26 6.88 14.24
C GLU A 90 9.05 5.37 13.95
N SER A 91 8.13 5.03 13.05
CA SER A 91 7.93 3.65 12.60
C SER A 91 9.20 3.09 11.98
N LEU A 92 9.82 3.80 11.04
CA LEU A 92 11.04 3.34 10.36
C LEU A 92 12.22 3.22 11.32
N ILE A 93 12.35 4.10 12.32
CA ILE A 93 13.37 3.95 13.38
C ILE A 93 13.16 2.65 14.15
N ARG A 94 11.92 2.31 14.55
CA ARG A 94 11.63 1.05 15.26
C ARG A 94 11.80 -0.17 14.36
N LEU A 95 11.44 -0.05 13.10
CA LEU A 95 11.57 -1.12 12.12
C LEU A 95 13.01 -1.42 11.70
N THR A 96 14.00 -0.63 12.12
CA THR A 96 15.42 -1.01 11.99
C THR A 96 15.77 -2.29 12.74
N GLU A 97 14.97 -2.66 13.76
CA GLU A 97 15.12 -3.89 14.52
C GLU A 97 14.48 -5.12 13.82
N LEU A 98 13.64 -4.90 12.80
CA LEU A 98 13.09 -5.98 11.98
C LEU A 98 14.18 -6.52 11.05
N PRO A 99 14.63 -7.78 11.20
CA PRO A 99 15.68 -8.30 10.36
C PRO A 99 15.22 -8.39 8.91
N PRO A 100 16.09 -8.10 7.93
CA PRO A 100 15.78 -8.36 6.53
C PRO A 100 15.41 -9.83 6.32
N LEU A 101 14.30 -10.09 5.62
CA LEU A 101 13.93 -11.45 5.24
C LEU A 101 14.68 -11.84 3.96
N GLN A 102 15.46 -12.89 4.04
CA GLN A 102 16.09 -13.52 2.89
C GLN A 102 15.29 -14.76 2.48
N VAL A 103 14.68 -14.71 1.31
CA VAL A 103 13.92 -15.82 0.74
C VAL A 103 14.33 -16.01 -0.70
N GLN A 104 14.95 -17.14 -1.00
CA GLN A 104 15.49 -17.47 -2.34
C GLN A 104 16.42 -16.36 -2.84
N PHE A 105 16.01 -15.63 -3.88
CA PHE A 105 16.78 -14.55 -4.50
C PHE A 105 16.46 -13.17 -3.95
N TYR A 106 15.50 -13.05 -3.02
CA TYR A 106 15.00 -11.76 -2.55
C TYR A 106 15.50 -11.45 -1.14
N THR A 107 15.90 -10.20 -0.94
CA THR A 107 16.15 -9.62 0.39
C THR A 107 15.14 -8.51 0.61
N ILE A 108 14.15 -8.76 1.47
CA ILE A 108 13.05 -7.82 1.71
C ILE A 108 13.26 -7.12 3.05
N SER A 109 13.25 -5.79 3.04
CA SER A 109 13.40 -4.96 4.24
C SER A 109 12.64 -3.63 4.09
N THR A 110 12.65 -2.82 5.13
CA THR A 110 12.25 -1.41 5.09
C THR A 110 13.41 -0.55 4.58
N PRO A 111 13.15 0.66 4.05
CA PRO A 111 14.22 1.59 3.73
C PRO A 111 14.89 2.10 5.00
N LYS A 112 16.18 2.39 4.94
CA LYS A 112 16.86 3.11 6.00
C LYS A 112 16.34 4.55 6.06
N THR A 113 16.19 5.08 7.26
CA THR A 113 15.90 6.49 7.47
C THR A 113 17.09 7.15 8.15
N TYR A 114 17.49 8.33 7.67
CA TYR A 114 18.73 8.97 8.05
C TYR A 114 18.51 10.22 8.89
N TYR A 115 17.43 10.96 8.62
CA TYR A 115 17.18 12.26 9.27
C TYR A 115 15.71 12.64 9.17
N PHE A 116 15.23 13.37 10.17
CA PHE A 116 13.93 14.01 10.16
C PHE A 116 14.01 15.43 10.73
N ASN A 117 13.45 16.38 10.01
CA ASN A 117 13.27 17.74 10.49
C ASN A 117 11.83 17.91 10.97
N TYR A 118 11.66 18.01 12.29
CA TYR A 118 10.35 18.13 12.93
C TYR A 118 9.65 19.47 12.63
N ASP A 119 10.42 20.56 12.39
CA ASP A 119 9.83 21.87 12.11
C ASP A 119 9.22 21.95 10.72
N THR A 120 9.74 21.15 9.78
CA THR A 120 9.36 21.21 8.36
C THR A 120 8.75 19.92 7.84
N ASN A 121 8.60 18.89 8.67
CA ASN A 121 8.13 17.55 8.27
C ASN A 121 8.89 16.98 7.05
N THR A 122 10.22 17.16 7.05
CA THR A 122 11.11 16.74 5.97
C THR A 122 11.95 15.56 6.42
N GLN A 123 11.79 14.42 5.75
CA GLN A 123 12.46 13.15 6.04
C GLN A 123 13.48 12.80 4.95
N ILE A 124 14.62 12.24 5.38
CA ILE A 124 15.66 11.71 4.48
C ILE A 124 15.70 10.19 4.64
N GLN A 125 15.55 9.49 3.51
CA GLN A 125 15.54 8.03 3.44
C GLN A 125 16.53 7.50 2.41
N GLU A 126 16.78 6.19 2.48
CA GLU A 126 17.53 5.43 1.50
C GLU A 126 16.95 5.60 0.11
N TYR A 127 17.81 5.84 -0.87
CA TYR A 127 17.45 5.77 -2.27
C TYR A 127 17.83 4.40 -2.83
N LEU A 128 16.90 3.72 -3.48
CA LEU A 128 17.15 2.48 -4.21
C LEU A 128 17.26 2.82 -5.70
N PRO A 129 18.49 2.82 -6.25
CA PRO A 129 18.70 3.16 -7.67
C PRO A 129 17.95 2.21 -8.60
N HIS A 130 17.41 2.76 -9.68
CA HIS A 130 16.69 1.99 -10.71
C HIS A 130 15.54 1.12 -10.19
N ALA A 131 14.97 1.47 -9.02
CA ALA A 131 13.79 0.78 -8.53
C ALA A 131 12.52 1.36 -9.14
N THR A 132 11.54 0.49 -9.28
CA THR A 132 10.16 0.82 -9.65
C THR A 132 9.19 0.20 -8.66
N SER A 133 7.93 0.65 -8.65
CA SER A 133 6.91 -0.02 -7.85
C SER A 133 6.60 -1.41 -8.41
N LEU A 134 6.20 -2.34 -7.55
CA LEU A 134 5.77 -3.67 -8.00
C LEU A 134 4.62 -3.58 -9.01
N LYS A 135 3.73 -2.59 -8.87
CA LYS A 135 2.66 -2.32 -9.84
C LYS A 135 3.22 -2.06 -11.24
N GLU A 136 4.13 -1.10 -11.35
CA GLU A 136 4.76 -0.76 -12.63
C GLU A 136 5.63 -1.91 -13.15
N TYR A 137 6.33 -2.61 -12.26
CA TYR A 137 7.11 -3.78 -12.59
C TYR A 137 6.26 -4.88 -13.24
N VAL A 138 5.12 -5.22 -12.65
CA VAL A 138 4.18 -6.21 -13.18
C VAL A 138 3.62 -5.76 -14.52
N LEU A 139 3.23 -4.50 -14.65
CA LEU A 139 2.74 -3.92 -15.91
C LEU A 139 3.80 -3.94 -17.01
N LYS A 140 5.06 -3.73 -16.68
CA LYS A 140 6.17 -3.68 -17.66
C LYS A 140 6.68 -5.06 -18.05
N HIS A 141 6.89 -5.94 -17.08
CA HIS A 141 7.65 -7.19 -17.29
C HIS A 141 6.77 -8.45 -17.34
N LEU A 142 5.53 -8.41 -16.80
CA LEU A 142 4.66 -9.57 -16.66
C LEU A 142 3.32 -9.43 -17.42
N SER A 143 3.13 -8.32 -18.14
CA SER A 143 1.97 -8.13 -19.01
C SER A 143 2.12 -8.95 -20.31
N HIS A 144 1.46 -8.60 -21.36
CA HIS A 144 1.35 -9.41 -22.59
C HIS A 144 2.67 -9.60 -23.37
N PRO A 145 2.88 -10.81 -23.90
CA PRO A 145 2.12 -12.02 -23.67
C PRO A 145 2.51 -12.71 -22.36
N THR A 146 1.52 -13.01 -21.50
CA THR A 146 1.75 -13.83 -20.31
C THR A 146 2.05 -15.27 -20.74
N THR A 147 3.26 -15.75 -20.51
CA THR A 147 3.69 -17.11 -20.84
C THR A 147 3.90 -17.94 -19.58
N SER A 148 3.88 -19.27 -19.70
CA SER A 148 4.15 -20.17 -18.57
C SER A 148 5.55 -19.97 -17.95
N THR A 149 6.49 -19.39 -18.68
CA THR A 149 7.83 -19.07 -18.18
C THR A 149 7.81 -17.97 -17.10
N HIS A 150 6.77 -17.12 -17.06
CA HIS A 150 6.60 -16.12 -15.99
C HIS A 150 6.09 -16.72 -14.68
N LYS A 151 5.51 -17.94 -14.70
CA LYS A 151 4.91 -18.52 -13.49
C LYS A 151 5.92 -18.77 -12.37
N PRO A 152 7.08 -19.43 -12.60
CA PRO A 152 8.04 -19.67 -11.52
C PRO A 152 8.58 -18.38 -10.85
N PRO A 153 8.96 -17.32 -11.59
CA PRO A 153 9.32 -16.06 -10.93
C PRO A 153 8.17 -15.40 -10.18
N CYS A 154 6.92 -15.45 -10.69
CA CYS A 154 5.76 -14.95 -9.96
C CYS A 154 5.51 -15.73 -8.66
N ASP A 155 5.61 -17.07 -8.73
CA ASP A 155 5.45 -17.93 -7.56
C ASP A 155 6.51 -17.58 -6.49
N ARG A 156 7.77 -17.39 -6.87
CA ARG A 156 8.84 -17.00 -5.94
C ARG A 156 8.62 -15.63 -5.33
N LEU A 157 8.32 -14.63 -6.16
CA LEU A 157 8.15 -13.24 -5.71
C LEU A 157 6.92 -13.10 -4.81
N GLY A 158 5.77 -13.65 -5.23
CA GLY A 158 4.56 -13.62 -4.42
C GLY A 158 4.77 -14.30 -3.08
N HIS A 159 5.38 -15.51 -3.07
CA HIS A 159 5.66 -16.25 -1.84
C HIS A 159 6.59 -15.46 -0.89
N ALA A 160 7.64 -14.85 -1.41
CA ALA A 160 8.57 -14.05 -0.60
C ALA A 160 7.89 -12.86 0.07
N LEU A 161 7.03 -12.14 -0.68
CA LEU A 161 6.25 -11.00 -0.15
C LEU A 161 5.24 -11.44 0.92
N GLY A 162 4.54 -12.56 0.70
CA GLY A 162 3.63 -13.12 1.69
C GLY A 162 4.35 -13.55 2.97
N ALA A 163 5.50 -14.22 2.83
CA ALA A 163 6.33 -14.63 3.96
C ALA A 163 6.86 -13.42 4.76
N TRP A 164 7.25 -12.35 4.05
CA TRP A 164 7.67 -11.13 4.71
C TRP A 164 6.54 -10.48 5.52
N LEU A 165 5.35 -10.35 4.95
CA LEU A 165 4.21 -9.76 5.65
C LEU A 165 3.82 -10.59 6.89
N ARG A 166 3.85 -11.92 6.77
CA ARG A 166 3.65 -12.81 7.93
C ARG A 166 4.70 -12.59 9.00
N MET A 167 5.98 -12.49 8.62
CA MET A 167 7.08 -12.23 9.54
C MET A 167 6.89 -10.89 10.25
N PHE A 168 6.58 -9.81 9.52
CA PHE A 168 6.30 -8.50 10.11
C PHE A 168 5.14 -8.55 11.11
N HIS A 169 4.00 -9.15 10.73
CA HIS A 169 2.85 -9.29 11.62
C HIS A 169 3.15 -10.13 12.86
N GLY A 170 3.98 -11.16 12.75
CA GLY A 170 4.39 -11.97 13.90
C GLY A 170 5.35 -11.22 14.82
N TRP A 171 6.42 -10.69 14.24
CA TRP A 171 7.47 -9.94 14.96
C TRP A 171 6.91 -8.71 15.68
N SER A 172 6.03 -7.95 15.03
CA SER A 172 5.45 -6.73 15.61
C SER A 172 4.56 -6.97 16.83
N GLN A 173 4.12 -8.21 17.07
CA GLN A 173 3.31 -8.59 18.21
C GLN A 173 4.16 -9.14 19.38
N GLU A 174 5.46 -9.32 19.19
CA GLU A 174 6.33 -9.78 20.28
C GLU A 174 6.39 -8.74 21.41
N PRO A 175 6.40 -9.14 22.69
CA PRO A 175 6.42 -8.20 23.83
C PRO A 175 7.54 -7.18 23.78
N LYS A 176 8.70 -7.50 23.18
CA LYS A 176 9.82 -6.60 23.03
C LYS A 176 9.54 -5.43 22.05
N GLN A 177 8.49 -5.53 21.23
CA GLN A 177 8.08 -4.50 20.27
C GLN A 177 7.05 -3.52 20.86
N ALA A 178 6.96 -3.40 22.17
CA ALA A 178 6.04 -2.48 22.85
C ALA A 178 6.16 -1.04 22.35
N ALA A 179 7.40 -0.56 22.11
CA ALA A 179 7.64 0.78 21.61
C ALA A 179 7.10 1.02 20.18
N LEU A 180 7.19 0.01 19.29
CA LEU A 180 6.56 0.06 17.97
C LEU A 180 5.04 0.14 18.12
N ARG A 181 4.47 -0.73 18.98
CA ARG A 181 3.03 -0.72 19.23
C ARG A 181 2.56 0.62 19.75
N GLU A 182 3.30 1.26 20.66
CA GLU A 182 2.99 2.59 21.20
C GLU A 182 2.95 3.66 20.08
N THR A 183 3.94 3.66 19.18
CA THR A 183 3.96 4.55 18.01
C THR A 183 2.68 4.34 17.16
N PHE A 184 2.28 3.10 16.92
CA PHE A 184 1.12 2.79 16.07
C PHE A 184 -0.22 3.11 16.76
N VAL A 185 -0.31 2.95 18.08
CA VAL A 185 -1.48 3.43 18.87
C VAL A 185 -1.69 4.93 18.69
N GLY A 186 -0.61 5.70 18.59
CA GLY A 186 -0.65 7.14 18.41
C GLY A 186 -1.21 7.60 17.06
N ASN A 187 -1.25 6.75 16.03
CA ASN A 187 -1.73 7.13 14.71
C ASN A 187 -3.26 7.03 14.56
N LYS A 188 -4.00 7.71 15.43
CA LYS A 188 -5.47 7.75 15.35
C LYS A 188 -5.97 8.46 14.10
N ASP A 189 -5.25 9.47 13.59
CA ASP A 189 -5.59 10.17 12.35
C ASP A 189 -5.49 9.20 11.16
N GLY A 190 -4.42 8.41 11.06
CA GLY A 190 -4.25 7.38 10.03
C GLY A 190 -5.32 6.29 10.12
N GLN A 191 -5.65 5.83 11.33
CA GLN A 191 -6.71 4.85 11.58
C GLN A 191 -8.08 5.38 11.12
N GLY A 192 -8.41 6.64 11.46
CA GLY A 192 -9.64 7.30 11.04
C GLY A 192 -9.69 7.49 9.52
N LEU A 193 -8.58 7.92 8.90
CA LEU A 193 -8.47 8.08 7.45
C LEU A 193 -8.68 6.74 6.73
N LYS A 194 -8.04 5.66 7.18
CA LYS A 194 -8.20 4.33 6.60
C LYS A 194 -9.64 3.84 6.68
N ASN A 195 -10.30 4.03 7.82
CA ASN A 195 -11.72 3.68 7.98
C ASN A 195 -12.61 4.51 7.04
N MET A 196 -12.35 5.80 6.91
CA MET A 196 -13.12 6.70 6.06
C MET A 196 -13.01 6.31 4.58
N ILE A 197 -11.80 6.13 4.04
CA ILE A 197 -11.59 5.88 2.59
C ILE A 197 -12.00 4.48 2.15
N ASN A 198 -12.15 3.53 3.08
CA ASN A 198 -12.64 2.18 2.78
C ASN A 198 -14.13 2.06 3.17
N TYR A 199 -14.44 2.09 4.46
CA TYR A 199 -15.73 1.62 4.96
C TYR A 199 -16.82 2.70 4.92
N GLN A 200 -16.51 3.96 5.28
CA GLN A 200 -17.50 5.04 5.13
C GLN A 200 -17.71 5.36 3.64
N GLN A 201 -16.65 5.35 2.81
CA GLN A 201 -16.79 5.51 1.37
C GLN A 201 -17.60 4.38 0.73
N LEU A 202 -17.54 3.15 1.27
CA LEU A 202 -18.32 2.01 0.77
C LEU A 202 -19.81 2.35 0.68
N LEU A 203 -20.37 2.99 1.72
CA LEU A 203 -21.77 3.38 1.74
C LEU A 203 -22.09 4.48 0.73
N GLN A 204 -21.17 5.43 0.52
CA GLN A 204 -21.31 6.44 -0.55
C GLN A 204 -21.30 5.78 -1.95
N MET A 205 -20.55 4.69 -2.12
CA MET A 205 -20.55 3.94 -3.38
C MET A 205 -21.90 3.24 -3.63
N VAL A 206 -22.61 2.80 -2.58
CA VAL A 206 -23.99 2.27 -2.73
C VAL A 206 -24.93 3.31 -3.33
N ASP A 207 -24.84 4.56 -2.85
CA ASP A 207 -25.67 5.66 -3.37
C ASP A 207 -25.26 6.07 -4.80
N ARG A 208 -23.98 5.95 -5.13
CA ARG A 208 -23.46 6.25 -6.47
C ARG A 208 -23.78 5.17 -7.52
N TYR A 209 -23.82 3.90 -7.11
CA TYR A 209 -24.07 2.75 -7.99
C TYR A 209 -25.26 1.90 -7.49
N PRO A 210 -26.46 2.47 -7.35
CA PRO A 210 -27.59 1.78 -6.74
C PRO A 210 -28.05 0.54 -7.52
N MET A 211 -27.88 0.54 -8.84
CA MET A 211 -28.24 -0.61 -9.69
C MET A 211 -27.29 -1.81 -9.49
N ILE A 212 -26.06 -1.56 -9.01
CA ILE A 212 -25.07 -2.61 -8.76
C ILE A 212 -25.07 -3.01 -7.29
N LEU A 213 -25.08 -2.04 -6.38
CA LEU A 213 -24.83 -2.26 -4.96
C LEU A 213 -26.11 -2.23 -4.11
N GLY A 214 -27.23 -1.72 -4.64
CA GLY A 214 -28.43 -1.44 -3.84
C GLY A 214 -29.04 -2.67 -3.17
N ASN A 215 -29.00 -3.83 -3.83
CA ASN A 215 -29.50 -5.09 -3.28
C ASN A 215 -28.62 -5.70 -2.16
N ALA A 216 -27.41 -5.19 -1.99
CA ALA A 216 -26.48 -5.60 -0.94
C ALA A 216 -26.31 -4.55 0.17
N ARG A 217 -27.11 -3.46 0.17
CA ARG A 217 -26.98 -2.32 1.09
C ARG A 217 -26.86 -2.75 2.56
N ASP A 218 -27.72 -3.63 3.03
CA ASP A 218 -27.74 -4.06 4.43
C ASP A 218 -26.45 -4.82 4.81
N ILE A 219 -25.95 -5.65 3.89
CA ILE A 219 -24.68 -6.36 4.09
C ILE A 219 -23.50 -5.37 4.10
N LEU A 220 -23.49 -4.41 3.17
CA LEU A 220 -22.44 -3.40 3.09
C LEU A 220 -22.46 -2.45 4.30
N GLN A 221 -23.65 -2.16 4.86
CA GLN A 221 -23.77 -1.47 6.14
C GLN A 221 -23.18 -2.32 7.27
N GLY A 222 -23.55 -3.60 7.37
CA GLY A 222 -22.98 -4.52 8.36
C GLY A 222 -21.45 -4.64 8.26
N VAL A 223 -20.88 -4.59 7.05
CA VAL A 223 -19.42 -4.57 6.85
C VAL A 223 -18.80 -3.27 7.39
N SER A 224 -19.46 -2.12 7.19
CA SER A 224 -19.00 -0.84 7.73
C SER A 224 -19.06 -0.82 9.26
N ASP A 225 -20.15 -1.36 9.83
CA ASP A 225 -20.35 -1.46 11.28
C ASP A 225 -19.32 -2.39 11.92
N LEU A 226 -19.08 -3.57 11.31
CA LEU A 226 -18.03 -4.50 11.74
C LEU A 226 -16.66 -3.82 11.81
N ALA A 227 -16.31 -3.05 10.78
CA ALA A 227 -15.01 -2.37 10.75
C ALA A 227 -14.89 -1.28 11.83
N ALA A 228 -15.99 -0.62 12.16
CA ALA A 228 -16.04 0.35 13.27
C ALA A 228 -15.94 -0.34 14.64
N GLU A 229 -16.63 -1.48 14.81
CA GLU A 229 -16.58 -2.27 16.04
C GLU A 229 -15.19 -2.86 16.30
N GLU A 230 -14.50 -3.36 15.27
CA GLU A 230 -13.12 -3.85 15.38
C GLU A 230 -12.18 -2.81 16.00
N LEU A 231 -12.37 -1.52 15.72
CA LEU A 231 -11.52 -0.46 16.26
C LEU A 231 -11.76 -0.14 17.73
N LEU A 232 -12.86 -0.63 18.33
CA LEU A 232 -13.18 -0.44 19.74
C LEU A 232 -12.44 -1.41 20.66
N ASP A 233 -12.01 -2.57 20.15
CA ASP A 233 -11.25 -3.56 20.90
C ASP A 233 -9.74 -3.49 20.58
N GLU A 234 -9.05 -2.52 21.18
CA GLU A 234 -7.62 -2.34 20.99
C GLU A 234 -6.77 -3.58 21.37
N THR A 235 -7.35 -4.51 22.15
CA THR A 235 -6.63 -5.74 22.56
C THR A 235 -6.58 -6.77 21.42
N ALA A 236 -7.55 -6.75 20.52
CA ALA A 236 -7.61 -7.58 19.33
C ALA A 236 -6.82 -7.01 18.15
N LEU A 237 -6.46 -5.71 18.21
CA LEU A 237 -5.70 -5.04 17.16
C LEU A 237 -4.20 -5.35 17.27
N CYS A 238 -3.53 -5.41 16.14
CA CYS A 238 -2.09 -5.57 16.04
C CYS A 238 -1.47 -4.51 15.11
N PRO A 239 -0.16 -4.28 15.21
CA PRO A 239 0.54 -3.43 14.26
C PRO A 239 0.35 -3.92 12.84
N ILE A 240 -0.10 -3.01 11.95
CA ILE A 240 -0.23 -3.21 10.51
C ILE A 240 0.46 -2.08 9.76
N HIS A 241 0.84 -2.33 8.50
CA HIS A 241 1.35 -1.29 7.61
C HIS A 241 0.28 -0.23 7.32
N GLY A 242 -0.99 -0.66 7.21
CA GLY A 242 -2.14 0.20 6.97
C GLY A 242 -2.32 0.65 5.52
N ASP A 243 -1.25 0.60 4.71
CA ASP A 243 -1.29 0.88 3.27
C ASP A 243 -0.40 -0.09 2.49
N PHE A 244 -0.52 -1.39 2.78
CA PHE A 244 0.27 -2.43 2.12
C PHE A 244 -0.32 -2.79 0.75
N TRP A 245 0.25 -2.22 -0.31
CA TRP A 245 -0.18 -2.44 -1.69
C TRP A 245 1.01 -2.42 -2.67
N THR A 246 0.75 -2.80 -3.93
CA THR A 246 1.80 -2.97 -4.94
C THR A 246 2.58 -1.69 -5.28
N GLY A 247 2.03 -0.51 -5.00
CA GLY A 247 2.71 0.77 -5.15
C GLY A 247 3.77 1.03 -4.08
N ASN A 248 3.60 0.44 -2.89
CA ASN A 248 4.49 0.61 -1.74
C ASN A 248 5.52 -0.53 -1.60
N VAL A 249 5.68 -1.34 -2.63
CA VAL A 249 6.74 -2.35 -2.76
C VAL A 249 7.68 -1.92 -3.88
N LEU A 250 8.91 -1.53 -3.55
CA LEU A 250 9.93 -1.18 -4.53
C LEU A 250 10.80 -2.39 -4.87
N ILE A 251 11.01 -2.61 -6.16
CA ILE A 251 11.83 -3.68 -6.72
C ILE A 251 12.74 -3.08 -7.82
N PRO A 252 13.98 -3.54 -8.01
CA PRO A 252 14.80 -3.14 -9.14
C PRO A 252 14.10 -3.41 -10.47
N ASP A 253 14.17 -2.46 -11.39
CA ASP A 253 13.54 -2.52 -12.72
C ASP A 253 14.38 -3.38 -13.70
N VAL A 254 14.60 -4.63 -13.34
CA VAL A 254 15.31 -5.63 -14.15
C VAL A 254 14.40 -6.82 -14.39
N SER A 255 14.47 -7.40 -15.60
CA SER A 255 13.65 -8.56 -15.92
C SER A 255 13.97 -9.73 -15.00
N VAL A 256 12.94 -10.41 -14.49
CA VAL A 256 13.09 -11.64 -13.67
C VAL A 256 13.78 -12.79 -14.41
N THR A 257 13.84 -12.75 -15.74
CA THR A 257 14.51 -13.74 -16.57
C THR A 257 16.03 -13.52 -16.63
N ASP A 258 16.50 -12.30 -16.34
CA ASP A 258 17.89 -11.89 -16.51
C ASP A 258 18.70 -11.97 -15.20
N SER A 259 18.01 -12.10 -14.06
CA SER A 259 18.64 -12.16 -12.73
C SER A 259 18.89 -13.61 -12.29
N VAL A 260 20.03 -14.18 -12.68
CA VAL A 260 20.27 -15.62 -12.48
C VAL A 260 20.90 -15.94 -11.11
N ASN A 261 21.55 -15.01 -10.39
CA ASN A 261 22.31 -15.34 -9.18
C ASN A 261 22.45 -14.25 -8.10
N ASP A 262 21.81 -13.10 -8.21
CA ASP A 262 22.01 -12.00 -7.25
C ASP A 262 20.80 -11.82 -6.32
N HIS A 263 21.09 -11.47 -5.07
CA HIS A 263 20.05 -11.07 -4.13
C HIS A 263 19.36 -9.78 -4.58
N ILE A 264 18.10 -9.90 -4.98
CA ILE A 264 17.27 -8.79 -5.44
C ILE A 264 16.73 -8.03 -4.20
N PRO A 265 17.16 -6.79 -3.96
CA PRO A 265 16.67 -6.01 -2.84
C PRO A 265 15.24 -5.53 -3.11
N ILE A 266 14.34 -5.78 -2.16
CA ILE A 266 12.98 -5.25 -2.15
C ILE A 266 12.82 -4.35 -0.94
N ARG A 267 12.19 -3.17 -1.12
CA ARG A 267 11.89 -2.26 -0.01
C ARG A 267 10.39 -2.07 0.12
N ILE A 268 9.90 -2.23 1.35
CA ILE A 268 8.52 -1.90 1.73
C ILE A 268 8.54 -0.49 2.30
N ILE A 269 7.89 0.43 1.60
CA ILE A 269 7.95 1.88 1.84
C ILE A 269 6.60 2.44 2.27
N ASP A 270 6.58 3.73 2.65
CA ASP A 270 5.37 4.52 2.90
C ASP A 270 4.60 4.09 4.17
N TRP A 271 5.27 4.19 5.32
CA TRP A 271 4.77 3.78 6.63
C TRP A 271 3.91 4.83 7.35
N GLU A 272 3.46 5.87 6.66
CA GLU A 272 2.71 6.98 7.25
C GLU A 272 1.31 6.61 7.75
N LEU A 273 0.72 5.52 7.22
CA LEU A 273 -0.56 4.96 7.69
C LEU A 273 -0.41 3.78 8.63
N SER A 274 0.81 3.51 9.12
CA SER A 274 1.05 2.44 10.10
C SER A 274 0.27 2.69 11.37
N GLN A 275 -0.47 1.67 11.82
CA GLN A 275 -1.43 1.82 12.89
C GLN A 275 -1.73 0.49 13.56
N LEU A 276 -2.50 0.51 14.64
CA LEU A 276 -3.17 -0.70 15.12
C LEU A 276 -4.39 -0.98 14.26
N GLY A 277 -4.50 -2.20 13.80
CA GLY A 277 -5.61 -2.66 12.97
C GLY A 277 -5.70 -4.17 12.92
N VAL A 278 -6.63 -4.68 12.12
CA VAL A 278 -6.74 -6.11 11.88
C VAL A 278 -5.88 -6.51 10.67
N ARG A 279 -5.09 -7.56 10.79
CA ARG A 279 -4.17 -8.06 9.73
C ARG A 279 -4.83 -8.28 8.36
N PRO A 280 -6.11 -8.70 8.28
CA PRO A 280 -6.83 -8.78 7.01
C PRO A 280 -6.79 -7.52 6.14
N LEU A 281 -6.57 -6.33 6.71
CA LEU A 281 -6.50 -5.08 5.94
C LEU A 281 -5.27 -5.05 5.03
N ASP A 282 -4.09 -5.40 5.54
CA ASP A 282 -2.86 -5.45 4.72
C ASP A 282 -2.94 -6.54 3.65
N LEU A 283 -3.39 -7.75 4.03
CA LEU A 283 -3.54 -8.84 3.06
C LEU A 283 -4.55 -8.52 1.98
N GLY A 284 -5.71 -8.03 2.39
CA GLY A 284 -6.81 -7.76 1.49
C GLY A 284 -6.49 -6.66 0.49
N GLN A 285 -5.86 -5.57 0.93
CA GLN A 285 -5.44 -4.49 0.04
C GLN A 285 -4.42 -4.97 -0.98
N PHE A 286 -3.40 -5.72 -0.56
CA PHE A 286 -2.36 -6.21 -1.47
C PHE A 286 -2.93 -7.16 -2.53
N ILE A 287 -3.77 -8.10 -2.11
CA ILE A 287 -4.44 -9.04 -3.02
C ILE A 287 -5.37 -8.30 -3.97
N ALA A 288 -6.16 -7.35 -3.49
CA ALA A 288 -7.07 -6.55 -4.32
C ALA A 288 -6.32 -5.77 -5.41
N GLU A 289 -5.18 -5.15 -5.08
CA GLU A 289 -4.36 -4.42 -6.03
C GLU A 289 -3.72 -5.35 -7.09
N LEU A 290 -3.21 -6.51 -6.68
CA LEU A 290 -2.72 -7.52 -7.64
C LEU A 290 -3.85 -8.01 -8.55
N TRP A 291 -5.01 -8.35 -7.98
CA TRP A 291 -6.13 -8.85 -8.77
C TRP A 291 -6.71 -7.78 -9.70
N SER A 292 -6.69 -6.52 -9.31
CA SER A 292 -7.08 -5.41 -10.19
C SER A 292 -6.22 -5.32 -11.45
N LEU A 293 -4.95 -5.74 -11.42
CA LEU A 293 -4.10 -5.86 -12.62
C LEU A 293 -4.68 -6.88 -13.60
N THR A 294 -5.22 -8.00 -13.11
CA THR A 294 -5.95 -8.96 -13.98
C THR A 294 -7.27 -8.37 -14.46
N LEU A 295 -8.09 -7.84 -13.55
CA LEU A 295 -9.46 -7.41 -13.86
C LEU A 295 -9.51 -6.19 -14.78
N TYR A 296 -8.56 -5.27 -14.64
CA TYR A 296 -8.59 -4.01 -15.39
C TYR A 296 -7.53 -3.92 -16.49
N ARG A 297 -6.41 -4.61 -16.35
CA ARG A 297 -5.27 -4.57 -17.30
C ARG A 297 -5.02 -5.90 -18.02
N ASN A 298 -5.83 -6.93 -17.73
CA ASN A 298 -5.71 -8.28 -18.31
C ASN A 298 -4.33 -8.94 -18.09
N VAL A 299 -3.69 -8.64 -16.95
CA VAL A 299 -2.39 -9.22 -16.58
C VAL A 299 -2.62 -10.56 -15.88
N GLY A 300 -2.68 -11.66 -16.62
CA GLY A 300 -2.93 -13.00 -16.07
C GLY A 300 -1.88 -13.47 -15.05
N ALA A 301 -0.63 -13.02 -15.18
CA ALA A 301 0.45 -13.32 -14.24
C ALA A 301 0.16 -12.84 -12.80
N ALA A 302 -0.69 -11.82 -12.63
CA ALA A 302 -1.04 -11.30 -11.31
C ALA A 302 -1.80 -12.33 -10.46
N GLU A 303 -2.56 -13.26 -11.06
CA GLU A 303 -3.20 -14.35 -10.32
C GLU A 303 -2.20 -15.34 -9.72
N TRP A 304 -1.08 -15.59 -10.41
CA TRP A 304 -0.01 -16.41 -9.85
C TRP A 304 0.63 -15.72 -8.64
N LEU A 305 0.85 -14.40 -8.73
CA LEU A 305 1.34 -13.61 -7.59
C LEU A 305 0.36 -13.66 -6.40
N VAL A 306 -0.96 -13.55 -6.64
CA VAL A 306 -1.99 -13.66 -5.57
C VAL A 306 -1.91 -15.02 -4.88
N ARG A 307 -1.91 -16.13 -5.64
CA ARG A 307 -1.85 -17.48 -5.07
C ARG A 307 -0.55 -17.72 -4.30
N ALA A 308 0.55 -17.27 -4.85
CA ALA A 308 1.87 -17.40 -4.21
C ALA A 308 1.99 -16.54 -2.95
N PHE A 309 1.45 -15.31 -2.98
CA PHE A 309 1.40 -14.42 -1.82
C PHE A 309 0.58 -15.02 -0.67
N ALA A 310 -0.61 -15.53 -0.96
CA ALA A 310 -1.43 -16.24 0.03
C ALA A 310 -0.70 -17.46 0.61
N SER A 311 -0.03 -18.25 -0.24
CA SER A 311 0.79 -19.39 0.19
C SER A 311 1.97 -18.97 1.08
N GLY A 312 2.65 -17.88 0.74
CA GLY A 312 3.77 -17.34 1.54
C GLY A 312 3.34 -16.80 2.90
N TYR A 313 2.19 -16.14 2.95
CA TYR A 313 1.62 -15.71 4.22
C TYR A 313 1.19 -16.92 5.08
N GLY A 314 0.80 -18.00 4.45
CA GLY A 314 0.52 -19.29 5.08
C GLY A 314 -0.96 -19.50 5.40
N LEU A 315 -1.22 -20.62 6.06
CA LEU A 315 -2.58 -21.07 6.33
C LEU A 315 -3.32 -20.10 7.28
N LEU A 316 -4.56 -19.80 6.90
CA LEU A 316 -5.49 -18.94 7.63
C LEU A 316 -6.64 -19.78 8.17
N ASP A 317 -7.21 -19.39 9.31
CA ASP A 317 -8.52 -19.87 9.69
C ASP A 317 -9.62 -19.25 8.80
N ASP A 318 -10.77 -19.90 8.76
CA ASP A 318 -11.86 -19.47 7.88
C ASP A 318 -12.36 -18.06 8.20
N SER A 319 -12.37 -17.67 9.48
CA SER A 319 -12.79 -16.35 9.93
C SER A 319 -11.87 -15.26 9.37
N PHE A 320 -10.56 -15.47 9.47
CA PHE A 320 -9.56 -14.58 8.92
C PHE A 320 -9.64 -14.53 7.38
N ALA A 321 -9.83 -15.67 6.71
CA ALA A 321 -9.98 -15.73 5.26
C ALA A 321 -11.20 -14.93 4.78
N TYR A 322 -12.37 -15.11 5.39
CA TYR A 322 -13.57 -14.35 5.05
C TYR A 322 -13.39 -12.86 5.31
N ARG A 323 -12.78 -12.49 6.43
CA ARG A 323 -12.51 -11.06 6.74
C ARG A 323 -11.56 -10.42 5.72
N THR A 324 -10.55 -11.17 5.26
CA THR A 324 -9.65 -10.74 4.19
C THR A 324 -10.42 -10.54 2.88
N ILE A 325 -11.28 -11.50 2.49
CA ILE A 325 -12.09 -11.42 1.26
C ILE A 325 -13.05 -10.22 1.32
N ILE A 326 -13.67 -9.96 2.47
CA ILE A 326 -14.50 -8.77 2.66
C ILE A 326 -13.69 -7.51 2.37
N HIS A 327 -12.46 -7.40 2.89
CA HIS A 327 -11.63 -6.21 2.63
C HIS A 327 -11.18 -6.12 1.17
N ILE A 328 -10.89 -7.25 0.51
CA ILE A 328 -10.64 -7.27 -0.94
C ILE A 328 -11.82 -6.66 -1.69
N GLY A 329 -13.05 -7.09 -1.39
CA GLY A 329 -14.25 -6.57 -2.03
C GLY A 329 -14.48 -5.09 -1.77
N VAL A 330 -14.28 -4.63 -0.54
CA VAL A 330 -14.34 -3.21 -0.16
C VAL A 330 -13.33 -2.41 -0.98
N HIS A 331 -12.09 -2.88 -1.08
CA HIS A 331 -11.06 -2.21 -1.86
C HIS A 331 -11.42 -2.13 -3.36
N LEU A 332 -11.87 -3.24 -3.96
CA LEU A 332 -12.32 -3.25 -5.35
C LEU A 332 -13.46 -2.25 -5.62
N ILE A 333 -14.40 -2.08 -4.68
CA ILE A 333 -15.50 -1.13 -4.82
C ILE A 333 -14.99 0.31 -4.67
N CYS A 334 -14.26 0.61 -3.60
CA CYS A 334 -13.91 1.98 -3.23
C CYS A 334 -12.81 2.57 -4.13
N PHE A 335 -11.90 1.72 -4.63
CA PHE A 335 -10.73 2.16 -5.40
C PHE A 335 -10.85 1.88 -6.90
N ALA A 336 -11.96 1.32 -7.39
CA ALA A 336 -12.19 1.05 -8.82
C ALA A 336 -11.94 2.28 -9.71
N ARG A 337 -12.31 3.48 -9.24
CA ARG A 337 -12.15 4.75 -9.98
C ARG A 337 -10.70 5.09 -10.34
N TYR A 338 -9.73 4.65 -9.53
CA TYR A 338 -8.32 4.96 -9.77
C TYR A 338 -7.70 4.11 -10.88
N TRP A 339 -8.41 3.09 -11.36
CA TRP A 339 -8.02 2.25 -12.48
C TRP A 339 -8.57 2.79 -13.80
N SER A 340 -9.65 3.56 -13.76
CA SER A 340 -10.28 4.14 -14.96
C SER A 340 -9.46 5.30 -15.50
N SER A 341 -9.25 5.31 -16.82
CA SER A 341 -8.76 6.45 -17.59
C SER A 341 -9.88 7.20 -18.34
N ALA A 342 -11.15 6.80 -18.11
CA ALA A 342 -12.29 7.47 -18.72
C ALA A 342 -12.48 8.88 -18.16
N PRO A 343 -12.90 9.87 -18.97
CA PRO A 343 -13.20 11.22 -18.50
C PRO A 343 -14.28 11.25 -17.41
N ASP A 344 -15.27 10.37 -17.51
CA ASP A 344 -16.25 10.08 -16.45
C ASP A 344 -16.12 8.62 -16.02
N PRO A 345 -15.45 8.35 -14.90
CA PRO A 345 -15.28 6.98 -14.39
C PRO A 345 -16.61 6.25 -14.14
N SER A 346 -17.71 6.97 -13.91
CA SER A 346 -19.02 6.34 -13.68
C SER A 346 -19.60 5.66 -14.93
N GLN A 347 -19.09 5.96 -16.11
CA GLN A 347 -19.48 5.36 -17.39
C GLN A 347 -18.56 4.21 -17.81
N ASP A 348 -17.50 3.93 -17.06
CA ASP A 348 -16.55 2.88 -17.38
C ASP A 348 -17.13 1.49 -17.01
N GLU A 349 -17.40 0.67 -18.02
CA GLU A 349 -17.99 -0.66 -17.84
C GLU A 349 -17.03 -1.63 -17.12
N GLN A 350 -15.71 -1.49 -17.28
CA GLN A 350 -14.74 -2.28 -16.52
C GLN A 350 -14.78 -1.90 -15.03
N GLN A 351 -14.92 -0.62 -14.73
CA GLN A 351 -15.10 -0.16 -13.36
C GLN A 351 -16.39 -0.72 -12.74
N LYS A 352 -17.51 -0.68 -13.47
CA LYS A 352 -18.78 -1.26 -13.01
C LYS A 352 -18.66 -2.77 -12.77
N THR A 353 -17.93 -3.46 -13.64
CA THR A 353 -17.63 -4.89 -13.49
C THR A 353 -16.83 -5.16 -12.21
N MET A 354 -15.78 -4.39 -11.95
CA MET A 354 -14.99 -4.51 -10.71
C MET A 354 -15.85 -4.29 -9.46
N ILE A 355 -16.71 -3.26 -9.48
CA ILE A 355 -17.64 -2.97 -8.39
C ILE A 355 -18.59 -4.15 -8.16
N GLY A 356 -19.12 -4.75 -9.24
CA GLY A 356 -19.98 -5.93 -9.18
C GLY A 356 -19.26 -7.14 -8.57
N ILE A 357 -18.05 -7.42 -9.01
CA ILE A 357 -17.20 -8.49 -8.44
C ILE A 357 -16.95 -8.23 -6.94
N GLY A 358 -16.60 -6.99 -6.57
CA GLY A 358 -16.38 -6.61 -5.18
C GLY A 358 -17.62 -6.88 -4.31
N ARG A 359 -18.83 -6.50 -4.79
CA ARG A 359 -20.11 -6.81 -4.14
C ARG A 359 -20.29 -8.31 -3.96
N ASP A 360 -20.11 -9.09 -5.03
CA ASP A 360 -20.41 -10.52 -5.01
C ASP A 360 -19.53 -11.28 -4.02
N ILE A 361 -18.22 -11.00 -4.00
CA ILE A 361 -17.32 -11.63 -3.03
C ILE A 361 -17.61 -11.19 -1.58
N ILE A 362 -18.02 -9.93 -1.34
CA ILE A 362 -18.45 -9.49 -0.01
C ILE A 362 -19.68 -10.27 0.44
N VAL A 363 -20.72 -10.34 -0.38
CA VAL A 363 -21.98 -11.05 -0.05
C VAL A 363 -21.69 -12.52 0.26
N LYS A 364 -20.85 -13.16 -0.53
CA LYS A 364 -20.47 -14.57 -0.35
C LYS A 364 -19.61 -14.80 0.89
N ALA A 365 -18.66 -13.91 1.16
CA ALA A 365 -17.83 -13.98 2.36
C ALA A 365 -18.64 -13.67 3.64
N TRP A 366 -19.55 -12.72 3.58
CA TRP A 366 -20.44 -12.37 4.69
C TRP A 366 -21.35 -13.55 5.11
N SER A 367 -21.89 -14.27 4.12
CA SER A 367 -22.67 -15.49 4.33
C SER A 367 -21.83 -16.73 4.63
N LYS A 368 -20.51 -16.62 4.66
CA LYS A 368 -19.54 -17.72 4.84
C LYS A 368 -19.72 -18.87 3.81
N ASP A 369 -20.10 -18.51 2.58
CA ASP A 369 -20.30 -19.45 1.47
C ASP A 369 -18.96 -19.96 0.95
N ARG A 370 -18.40 -20.97 1.61
CA ARG A 370 -17.10 -21.55 1.25
C ARG A 370 -17.15 -22.28 -0.10
N GLU A 371 -18.30 -22.83 -0.47
CA GLU A 371 -18.46 -23.56 -1.73
C GLU A 371 -18.25 -22.64 -2.93
N TYR A 372 -18.74 -21.40 -2.84
CA TYR A 372 -18.53 -20.39 -3.87
C TYR A 372 -17.03 -20.14 -4.14
N PHE A 373 -16.20 -20.19 -3.10
CA PHE A 373 -14.76 -19.92 -3.22
C PHE A 373 -13.93 -21.14 -3.63
N ARG A 374 -14.51 -22.34 -3.76
CA ARG A 374 -13.76 -23.56 -4.06
C ARG A 374 -12.94 -23.46 -5.35
N GLU A 375 -13.55 -23.00 -6.43
CA GLU A 375 -12.92 -22.81 -7.74
C GLU A 375 -12.50 -21.37 -8.01
N HIS A 376 -12.79 -20.45 -7.07
CA HIS A 376 -12.48 -19.05 -7.20
C HIS A 376 -10.99 -18.77 -6.91
N LEU A 377 -10.42 -17.67 -7.47
CA LEU A 377 -9.05 -17.25 -7.19
C LEU A 377 -8.79 -17.17 -5.68
N LEU A 378 -9.73 -16.58 -4.94
CA LEU A 378 -9.62 -16.35 -3.49
C LEU A 378 -9.79 -17.62 -2.63
N GLY A 379 -10.11 -18.75 -3.25
CA GLY A 379 -10.07 -20.05 -2.59
C GLY A 379 -8.71 -20.42 -2.03
N CYS A 380 -7.63 -19.81 -2.55
CA CYS A 380 -6.28 -20.00 -2.04
C CYS A 380 -6.06 -19.44 -0.62
N LEU A 381 -6.99 -18.63 -0.10
CA LEU A 381 -6.94 -18.11 1.28
C LEU A 381 -7.39 -19.12 2.33
N PHE A 382 -8.11 -20.17 1.94
CA PHE A 382 -8.62 -21.16 2.86
C PHE A 382 -7.67 -22.35 3.02
N SER A 383 -7.58 -22.87 4.23
CA SER A 383 -6.82 -24.11 4.49
C SER A 383 -7.48 -25.34 3.84
N GLU A 384 -6.68 -26.33 3.44
CA GLU A 384 -7.20 -27.58 2.87
C GLU A 384 -7.99 -28.43 3.86
N ALA A 385 -7.79 -28.23 5.16
CA ALA A 385 -8.47 -29.02 6.22
C ALA A 385 -10.01 -28.90 6.20
N GLY A 386 -10.56 -27.88 5.56
CA GLY A 386 -12.01 -27.73 5.36
C GLY A 386 -12.54 -28.25 4.01
N ARG A 387 -11.69 -28.96 3.24
CA ARG A 387 -12.11 -29.58 1.96
C ARG A 387 -12.71 -30.99 2.12
N ARG A 388 -12.89 -31.46 3.37
CA ARG A 388 -13.50 -32.78 3.65
C ARG A 388 -14.96 -32.64 3.99
#